data_713dd3b97052ff70f0848ae64f4d9be4
#
_entry.id   713dd3b97052ff70f0848ae64f4d9be4
#
_cell.length_a   1.000
_cell.length_b   1.000
_cell.length_c   1.000
_cell.angle_alpha   90.00
_cell.angle_beta   90.00
_cell.angle_gamma   90.00
#
_symmetry.space_group_name_H-M   'P 1'
#
loop_
_entity.id
_entity.type
_entity.pdbx_description
1 polymer ?
#
loop_
_entity_poly.entity_id
_entity_poly.type
_entity_poly.pdbx_seq_one_letter_code
_entity_poly.pdbx_strand_id
1 'polypeptide(L)'
;MIIVTGGAGFIGSNLVAGLEEAGCRDIVICDAMGEDDKWRNILKHEIRDIVHPNNIFVFLDEYADDIEMIFHLGAISDTTETDTDLVMHNNFSLSRELWRWCYEHKVRFLYASSYSTYGDGQSEVGFSDDDSPEMLAKLRPLNPYGWSKHLF
;
A
#
# COMPACT_ATOMS: atom_id res chain seq x y z
N MET A 1 1.53 -8.28 15.88
CA MET A 1 2.44 -7.94 14.75
C MET A 1 1.77 -6.91 13.84
N ILE A 2 2.53 -5.92 13.38
CA ILE A 2 2.07 -4.91 12.39
C ILE A 2 2.88 -5.08 11.11
N ILE A 3 2.23 -5.13 9.96
CA ILE A 3 2.90 -5.20 8.65
C ILE A 3 2.75 -3.86 7.93
N VAL A 4 3.86 -3.34 7.40
CA VAL A 4 3.89 -2.11 6.60
C VAL A 4 4.39 -2.46 5.20
N THR A 5 3.49 -2.53 4.21
CA THR A 5 3.93 -2.68 2.82
C THR A 5 4.42 -1.34 2.27
N GLY A 6 5.46 -1.36 1.44
CA GLY A 6 6.14 -0.12 1.04
C GLY A 6 6.88 0.54 2.20
N GLY A 7 7.22 -0.24 3.24
CA GLY A 7 7.81 0.27 4.48
C GLY A 7 9.21 0.86 4.35
N ALA A 8 9.94 0.54 3.28
CA ALA A 8 11.23 1.15 2.97
C ALA A 8 11.12 2.45 2.15
N GLY A 9 9.91 2.78 1.66
CA GLY A 9 9.65 4.03 0.96
C GLY A 9 9.61 5.24 1.90
N PHE A 10 9.46 6.44 1.32
CA PHE A 10 9.43 7.70 2.09
C PHE A 10 8.32 7.74 3.14
N ILE A 11 7.07 7.46 2.75
CA ILE A 11 5.94 7.49 3.69
C ILE A 11 6.03 6.29 4.67
N GLY A 12 6.32 5.10 4.14
CA GLY A 12 6.35 3.87 4.94
C GLY A 12 7.39 3.91 6.05
N SER A 13 8.60 4.38 5.78
CA SER A 13 9.66 4.48 6.79
C SER A 13 9.34 5.49 7.90
N ASN A 14 8.67 6.60 7.56
CA ASN A 14 8.19 7.55 8.55
C ASN A 14 7.04 6.97 9.39
N LEU A 15 6.17 6.16 8.79
CA LEU A 15 5.16 5.43 9.56
C LEU A 15 5.80 4.43 10.52
N VAL A 16 6.81 3.68 10.07
CA VAL A 16 7.58 2.76 10.94
C VAL A 16 8.16 3.51 12.12
N ALA A 17 8.80 4.68 11.90
CA ALA A 17 9.32 5.53 12.97
C ALA A 17 8.21 5.91 13.96
N GLY A 18 7.06 6.37 13.49
CA GLY A 18 5.93 6.73 14.34
C GLY A 18 5.35 5.55 15.14
N LEU A 19 5.33 4.35 14.56
CA LEU A 19 4.92 3.13 15.25
C LEU A 19 5.91 2.77 16.38
N GLU A 20 7.22 2.89 16.12
CA GLU A 20 8.26 2.68 17.15
C GLU A 20 8.15 3.70 18.30
N GLU A 21 7.92 4.98 17.97
CA GLU A 21 7.70 6.04 18.97
C GLU A 21 6.44 5.77 19.80
N ALA A 22 5.40 5.19 19.19
CA ALA A 22 4.19 4.75 19.88
C ALA A 22 4.38 3.47 20.72
N GLY A 23 5.58 2.88 20.72
CA GLY A 23 5.91 1.68 21.50
C GLY A 23 5.68 0.36 20.78
N CYS A 24 5.31 0.35 19.50
CA CYS A 24 5.25 -0.88 18.73
C CYS A 24 6.64 -1.45 18.49
N ARG A 25 6.82 -2.75 18.71
CA ARG A 25 8.13 -3.43 18.55
C ARG A 25 8.10 -4.59 17.58
N ASP A 26 6.91 -5.09 17.26
CA ASP A 26 6.71 -6.23 16.38
C ASP A 26 6.25 -5.73 15.00
N ILE A 27 7.18 -5.13 14.25
CA ILE A 27 6.94 -4.49 12.95
C ILE A 27 7.65 -5.29 11.86
N VAL A 28 6.93 -5.64 10.80
CA VAL A 28 7.45 -6.28 9.61
C VAL A 28 7.27 -5.34 8.42
N ILE A 29 8.34 -5.18 7.64
CA ILE A 29 8.32 -4.41 6.39
C ILE A 29 8.15 -5.37 5.21
N CYS A 30 7.15 -5.12 4.37
CA CYS A 30 7.02 -5.80 3.09
C CYS A 30 7.41 -4.82 1.97
N ASP A 31 8.59 -5.02 1.38
CA ASP A 31 9.09 -4.16 0.31
C ASP A 31 10.09 -4.89 -0.59
N ALA A 32 10.18 -4.47 -1.85
CA ALA A 32 11.24 -4.87 -2.76
C ALA A 32 12.37 -3.82 -2.68
N MET A 33 13.52 -4.16 -2.12
CA MET A 33 14.61 -3.19 -1.89
C MET A 33 15.19 -2.61 -3.18
N GLY A 34 15.18 -3.38 -4.28
CA GLY A 34 15.73 -2.92 -5.55
C GLY A 34 17.24 -2.67 -5.50
N GLU A 35 17.70 -1.80 -6.41
CA GLU A 35 19.11 -1.40 -6.51
C GLU A 35 19.34 0.04 -6.02
N ASP A 36 18.32 0.73 -5.59
CA ASP A 36 18.38 2.08 -5.06
C ASP A 36 18.67 2.11 -3.54
N ASP A 37 18.88 3.31 -3.00
CA ASP A 37 19.30 3.53 -1.62
C ASP A 37 18.15 3.50 -0.59
N LYS A 38 16.94 3.04 -0.93
CA LYS A 38 15.81 3.10 -0.01
C LYS A 38 15.99 2.27 1.27
N TRP A 39 16.89 1.27 1.26
CA TRP A 39 17.27 0.53 2.47
C TRP A 39 17.80 1.46 3.59
N ARG A 40 18.34 2.64 3.24
CA ARG A 40 18.83 3.63 4.20
C ARG A 40 17.71 4.24 5.04
N ASN A 41 16.48 4.25 4.51
CA ASN A 41 15.32 4.78 5.21
C ASN A 41 14.97 3.95 6.45
N ILE A 42 15.30 2.66 6.41
CA ILE A 42 14.96 1.70 7.48
C ILE A 42 16.17 1.26 8.32
N LEU A 43 17.37 1.67 7.95
CA LEU A 43 18.63 1.23 8.58
C LEU A 43 18.66 1.41 10.11
N LYS A 44 17.98 2.44 10.63
CA LYS A 44 17.99 2.80 12.05
C LYS A 44 16.80 2.23 12.84
N HIS A 45 15.89 1.52 12.19
CA HIS A 45 14.67 1.02 12.81
C HIS A 45 14.85 -0.40 13.35
N GLU A 46 14.22 -0.67 14.49
CA GLU A 46 14.15 -2.00 15.10
C GLU A 46 12.95 -2.75 14.52
N ILE A 47 13.17 -3.43 13.40
CA ILE A 47 12.13 -4.21 12.72
C ILE A 47 12.35 -5.71 12.94
N ARG A 48 11.24 -6.46 12.98
CA ARG A 48 11.28 -7.93 13.15
C ARG A 48 11.81 -8.62 11.89
N ASP A 49 11.31 -8.22 10.71
CA ASP A 49 11.65 -8.88 9.45
C ASP A 49 11.42 -7.96 8.25
N ILE A 50 12.02 -8.34 7.11
CA ILE A 50 11.79 -7.73 5.80
C ILE A 50 11.35 -8.82 4.84
N VAL A 51 10.12 -8.72 4.35
CA VAL A 51 9.51 -9.70 3.45
C VAL A 51 9.40 -9.12 2.04
N HIS A 52 9.89 -9.85 1.03
CA HIS A 52 9.68 -9.44 -0.35
C HIS A 52 8.20 -9.60 -0.75
N PRO A 53 7.59 -8.67 -1.52
CA PRO A 53 6.17 -8.73 -1.90
C PRO A 53 5.73 -10.07 -2.52
N ASN A 54 6.59 -10.74 -3.28
CA ASN A 54 6.29 -12.05 -3.86
C ASN A 54 6.08 -13.16 -2.83
N ASN A 55 6.56 -12.96 -1.60
CA ASN A 55 6.47 -13.95 -0.52
C ASN A 55 5.44 -13.55 0.55
N ILE A 56 4.74 -12.44 0.37
CA ILE A 56 3.90 -11.88 1.42
C ILE A 56 2.81 -12.87 1.87
N PHE A 57 2.13 -13.55 0.96
CA PHE A 57 1.06 -14.47 1.34
C PHE A 57 1.56 -15.70 2.09
N VAL A 58 2.74 -16.23 1.74
CA VAL A 58 3.37 -17.33 2.50
C VAL A 58 3.65 -16.86 3.93
N PHE A 59 4.17 -15.65 4.09
CA PHE A 59 4.41 -15.06 5.41
C PHE A 59 3.12 -14.82 6.19
N LEU A 60 2.10 -14.28 5.53
CA LEU A 60 0.80 -14.01 6.15
C LEU A 60 0.15 -15.30 6.67
N ASP A 61 0.20 -16.39 5.90
CA ASP A 61 -0.39 -17.66 6.28
C ASP A 61 0.38 -18.32 7.44
N GLU A 62 1.72 -18.14 7.49
CA GLU A 62 2.56 -18.67 8.58
C GLU A 62 2.30 -17.97 9.92
N TYR A 63 2.03 -16.64 9.89
CA TYR A 63 1.88 -15.80 11.08
C TYR A 63 0.45 -15.26 11.27
N ALA A 64 -0.55 -15.92 10.70
CA ALA A 64 -1.92 -15.40 10.64
C ALA A 64 -2.50 -15.00 12.01
N ASP A 65 -2.23 -15.79 13.04
CA ASP A 65 -2.74 -15.53 14.40
C ASP A 65 -2.04 -14.39 15.13
N ASP A 66 -0.86 -13.98 14.66
CA ASP A 66 -0.04 -12.93 15.28
C ASP A 66 -0.29 -11.54 14.65
N ILE A 67 -0.87 -11.49 13.45
CA ILE A 67 -1.03 -10.24 12.68
C ILE A 67 -2.26 -9.48 13.15
N GLU A 68 -2.07 -8.25 13.58
CA GLU A 68 -3.13 -7.38 14.08
C GLU A 68 -3.57 -6.33 13.04
N MET A 69 -2.63 -5.88 12.20
CA MET A 69 -2.87 -4.80 11.26
C MET A 69 -1.89 -4.81 10.08
N ILE A 70 -2.41 -4.47 8.91
CA ILE A 70 -1.61 -4.21 7.72
C ILE A 70 -1.82 -2.76 7.27
N PHE A 71 -0.74 -1.98 7.23
CA PHE A 71 -0.67 -0.71 6.53
C PHE A 71 -0.19 -0.95 5.10
N HIS A 72 -1.09 -0.84 4.14
CA HIS A 72 -0.77 -1.09 2.74
C HIS A 72 -0.48 0.21 2.00
N LEU A 73 0.81 0.59 1.99
CA LEU A 73 1.34 1.78 1.31
C LEU A 73 2.10 1.42 0.03
N GLY A 74 2.50 0.14 -0.10
CA GLY A 74 3.28 -0.34 -1.24
C GLY A 74 2.52 -0.22 -2.56
N ALA A 75 3.14 0.42 -3.53
CA ALA A 75 2.63 0.55 -4.89
C ALA A 75 3.77 0.95 -5.83
N ILE A 76 3.61 0.66 -7.12
CA ILE A 76 4.34 1.36 -8.17
C ILE A 76 3.66 2.73 -8.30
N SER A 77 4.32 3.78 -7.80
CA SER A 77 3.76 5.13 -7.70
C SER A 77 4.25 6.09 -8.78
N ASP A 78 5.11 5.60 -9.69
CA ASP A 78 5.56 6.38 -10.84
C ASP A 78 4.39 6.63 -11.80
N THR A 79 4.02 7.89 -11.96
CA THR A 79 2.93 8.30 -12.86
C THR A 79 3.32 8.25 -14.34
N THR A 80 4.60 8.05 -14.63
CA THR A 80 5.16 7.90 -15.99
C THR A 80 5.34 6.44 -16.41
N GLU A 81 5.08 5.48 -15.51
CA GLU A 81 5.13 4.05 -15.83
C GLU A 81 4.10 3.70 -16.91
N THR A 82 4.56 3.06 -17.95
CA THR A 82 3.77 2.70 -19.15
C THR A 82 3.35 1.23 -19.19
N ASP A 83 4.01 0.36 -18.41
CA ASP A 83 3.59 -1.03 -18.27
C ASP A 83 2.35 -1.13 -17.37
N THR A 84 1.20 -1.00 -17.99
CA THR A 84 -0.09 -1.02 -17.27
C THR A 84 -0.36 -2.37 -16.62
N ASP A 85 0.06 -3.48 -17.22
CA ASP A 85 -0.14 -4.82 -16.63
C ASP A 85 0.69 -4.96 -15.35
N LEU A 86 1.92 -4.47 -15.34
CA LEU A 86 2.77 -4.42 -14.16
C LEU A 86 2.13 -3.57 -13.05
N VAL A 87 1.65 -2.37 -13.40
CA VAL A 87 0.97 -1.48 -12.44
C VAL A 87 -0.28 -2.15 -11.87
N MET A 88 -1.12 -2.76 -12.73
CA MET A 88 -2.35 -3.42 -12.29
C MET A 88 -2.07 -4.63 -11.41
N HIS A 89 -1.06 -5.43 -11.72
CA HIS A 89 -0.66 -6.56 -10.90
C HIS A 89 -0.24 -6.12 -9.50
N ASN A 90 0.66 -5.13 -9.41
CA ASN A 90 1.23 -4.70 -8.12
C ASN A 90 0.29 -3.81 -7.29
N ASN A 91 -0.50 -2.96 -7.93
CA ASN A 91 -1.29 -1.96 -7.20
C ASN A 91 -2.73 -2.42 -6.95
N PHE A 92 -3.36 -3.08 -7.93
CA PHE A 92 -4.76 -3.49 -7.81
C PHE A 92 -4.90 -4.96 -7.38
N SER A 93 -4.28 -5.89 -8.10
CA SER A 93 -4.46 -7.32 -7.79
C SER A 93 -3.91 -7.67 -6.41
N LEU A 94 -2.69 -7.26 -6.10
CA LEU A 94 -2.07 -7.47 -4.79
C LEU A 94 -2.88 -6.80 -3.67
N SER A 95 -3.32 -5.55 -3.85
CA SER A 95 -4.14 -4.85 -2.85
C SER A 95 -5.44 -5.59 -2.56
N ARG A 96 -6.13 -6.06 -3.61
CA ARG A 96 -7.37 -6.81 -3.49
C ARG A 96 -7.18 -8.15 -2.79
N GLU A 97 -6.10 -8.86 -3.07
CA GLU A 97 -5.78 -10.13 -2.41
C GLU A 97 -5.41 -9.92 -0.95
N LEU A 98 -4.62 -8.91 -0.62
CA LEU A 98 -4.31 -8.53 0.77
C LEU A 98 -5.59 -8.15 1.54
N TRP A 99 -6.46 -7.35 0.93
CA TRP A 99 -7.73 -6.98 1.56
C TRP A 99 -8.62 -8.21 1.83
N ARG A 100 -8.72 -9.16 0.88
CA ARG A 100 -9.47 -10.41 1.06
C ARG A 100 -8.90 -11.25 2.19
N TRP A 101 -7.59 -11.42 2.20
CA TRP A 101 -6.91 -12.14 3.27
C TRP A 101 -7.18 -11.49 4.64
N CYS A 102 -7.06 -10.18 4.75
CA CYS A 102 -7.37 -9.44 5.97
C CYS A 102 -8.84 -9.61 6.40
N TYR A 103 -9.77 -9.59 5.46
CA TYR A 103 -11.19 -9.82 5.75
C TYR A 103 -11.44 -11.22 6.32
N GLU A 104 -10.86 -12.25 5.71
CA GLU A 104 -11.01 -13.65 6.14
C GLU A 104 -10.42 -13.90 7.54
N HIS A 105 -9.27 -13.27 7.83
CA HIS A 105 -8.56 -13.42 9.12
C HIS A 105 -8.94 -12.35 10.16
N LYS A 106 -9.85 -11.42 9.84
CA LYS A 106 -10.29 -10.32 10.71
C LYS A 106 -9.15 -9.38 11.13
N VAL A 107 -8.17 -9.23 10.27
CA VAL A 107 -7.04 -8.31 10.43
C VAL A 107 -7.44 -6.93 9.96
N ARG A 108 -7.03 -5.88 10.67
CA ARG A 108 -7.26 -4.49 10.25
C ARG A 108 -6.43 -4.17 9.01
N PHE A 109 -7.06 -3.52 8.03
CA PHE A 109 -6.41 -3.13 6.80
C PHE A 109 -6.56 -1.64 6.55
N LEU A 110 -5.45 -0.92 6.44
CA LEU A 110 -5.41 0.49 6.06
C LEU A 110 -4.74 0.63 4.70
N TYR A 111 -5.44 1.21 3.75
CA TYR A 111 -5.00 1.36 2.37
C TYR A 111 -4.67 2.81 2.03
N ALA A 112 -3.51 3.04 1.41
CA ALA A 112 -3.17 4.34 0.87
C ALA A 112 -3.73 4.50 -0.55
N SER A 113 -4.79 5.29 -0.68
CA SER A 113 -5.28 5.78 -1.97
C SER A 113 -4.36 6.89 -2.51
N SER A 114 -4.82 7.66 -3.47
CA SER A 114 -4.05 8.76 -4.07
C SER A 114 -4.96 9.84 -4.60
N TYR A 115 -4.52 11.10 -4.55
CA TYR A 115 -5.19 12.19 -5.25
C TYR A 115 -5.22 12.01 -6.78
N SER A 116 -4.34 11.15 -7.33
CA SER A 116 -4.34 10.83 -8.75
C SER A 116 -5.64 10.14 -9.23
N THR A 117 -6.48 9.68 -8.29
CA THR A 117 -7.82 9.16 -8.59
C THR A 117 -8.76 10.22 -9.13
N TYR A 118 -8.59 11.49 -8.75
CA TYR A 118 -9.44 12.60 -9.20
C TYR A 118 -9.17 13.02 -10.67
N GLY A 119 -8.03 12.63 -11.23
CA GLY A 119 -7.61 13.09 -12.56
C GLY A 119 -7.18 14.56 -12.53
N ASP A 120 -7.66 15.35 -13.50
CA ASP A 120 -7.38 16.79 -13.63
C ASP A 120 -8.42 17.69 -12.94
N GLY A 121 -9.38 17.11 -12.26
CA GLY A 121 -10.47 17.85 -11.61
C GLY A 121 -11.50 18.45 -12.57
N GLN A 122 -11.42 18.14 -13.87
CA GLN A 122 -12.40 18.64 -14.87
C GLN A 122 -13.63 17.74 -15.01
N SER A 123 -13.68 16.63 -14.26
CA SER A 123 -14.91 15.86 -14.15
C SER A 123 -16.01 16.68 -13.47
N GLU A 124 -17.27 16.28 -13.63
CA GLU A 124 -18.42 16.96 -13.00
C GLU A 124 -18.32 17.07 -11.47
N VAL A 125 -17.50 16.24 -10.84
CA VAL A 125 -17.33 16.17 -9.38
C VAL A 125 -16.09 16.92 -8.88
N GLY A 126 -15.20 17.35 -9.78
CA GLY A 126 -13.97 18.06 -9.41
C GLY A 126 -13.09 17.24 -8.46
N PHE A 127 -12.60 17.88 -7.40
CA PHE A 127 -11.79 17.27 -6.34
C PHE A 127 -12.66 17.04 -5.08
N SER A 128 -13.72 16.25 -5.20
CA SER A 128 -14.61 15.94 -4.09
C SER A 128 -14.21 14.64 -3.42
N ASP A 129 -14.18 14.61 -2.08
CA ASP A 129 -13.99 13.42 -1.24
C ASP A 129 -15.30 12.68 -0.95
N ASP A 130 -16.36 12.95 -1.70
CA ASP A 130 -17.60 12.19 -1.62
C ASP A 130 -17.36 10.77 -2.17
N ASP A 131 -17.43 9.77 -1.27
CA ASP A 131 -17.16 8.36 -1.53
C ASP A 131 -18.40 7.57 -1.96
N SER A 132 -19.50 8.26 -2.30
CA SER A 132 -20.67 7.60 -2.85
C SER A 132 -20.34 6.91 -4.19
N PRO A 133 -20.92 5.74 -4.47
CA PRO A 133 -20.67 5.01 -5.73
C PRO A 133 -20.93 5.86 -6.97
N GLU A 134 -21.93 6.74 -6.91
CA GLU A 134 -22.32 7.64 -8.00
C GLU A 134 -21.25 8.69 -8.28
N MET A 135 -20.55 9.16 -7.25
CA MET A 135 -19.48 10.14 -7.37
C MET A 135 -18.15 9.49 -7.76
N LEU A 136 -17.82 8.36 -7.16
CA LEU A 136 -16.62 7.60 -7.55
C LEU A 136 -16.65 7.18 -9.01
N ALA A 137 -17.81 6.77 -9.54
CA ALA A 137 -17.98 6.39 -10.94
C ALA A 137 -17.72 7.54 -11.95
N LYS A 138 -17.69 8.80 -11.50
CA LYS A 138 -17.42 9.97 -12.34
C LYS A 138 -15.96 10.39 -12.38
N LEU A 139 -15.11 9.86 -11.49
CA LEU A 139 -13.68 10.14 -11.46
C LEU A 139 -13.00 9.64 -12.74
N ARG A 140 -12.00 10.38 -13.20
CA ARG A 140 -11.28 10.08 -14.45
C ARG A 140 -9.77 10.21 -14.25
N PRO A 141 -9.12 9.17 -13.68
CA PRO A 141 -7.67 9.14 -13.56
C PRO A 141 -6.97 9.29 -14.91
N LEU A 142 -5.83 9.98 -14.93
CA LEU A 142 -5.11 10.32 -16.16
C LEU A 142 -3.96 9.36 -16.52
N ASN A 143 -3.62 8.43 -15.65
CA ASN A 143 -2.51 7.50 -15.84
C ASN A 143 -2.81 6.14 -15.19
N PRO A 144 -2.03 5.09 -15.54
CA PRO A 144 -2.24 3.74 -14.99
C PRO A 144 -2.17 3.69 -13.45
N TYR A 145 -1.29 4.48 -12.83
CA TYR A 145 -1.18 4.56 -11.37
C TYR A 145 -2.49 5.05 -10.74
N GLY A 146 -2.98 6.22 -11.16
CA GLY A 146 -4.25 6.76 -10.64
C GLY A 146 -5.42 5.81 -10.88
N TRP A 147 -5.46 5.18 -12.06
CA TRP A 147 -6.49 4.20 -12.39
C TRP A 147 -6.42 2.97 -11.48
N SER A 148 -5.23 2.42 -11.23
CA SER A 148 -5.06 1.27 -10.33
C SER A 148 -5.52 1.56 -8.91
N LYS A 149 -5.34 2.79 -8.42
CA LYS A 149 -5.81 3.24 -7.11
C LYS A 149 -7.31 3.48 -7.06
N HIS A 150 -7.90 3.94 -8.16
CA HIS A 150 -9.33 4.16 -8.28
C HIS A 150 -10.16 2.87 -8.34
N LEU A 151 -9.62 1.80 -8.92
CA LEU A 151 -10.30 0.52 -9.06
C LEU A 151 -10.41 -0.27 -7.75
N PHE A 152 -9.57 0.00 -6.76
CA PHE A 152 -9.63 -0.62 -5.43
C PHE A 152 -10.67 0.04 -4.55
#